data_a694025f13f6cadff3bcb24f00d302e7
#
_entry.id   a694025f13f6cadff3bcb24f00d302e7
#
_cell.length_a   1.000
_cell.length_b   1.000
_cell.length_c   1.000
_cell.angle_alpha   90.00
_cell.angle_beta   90.00
_cell.angle_gamma   90.00
#
_symmetry.space_group_name_H-M   'P 1'
#
loop_
_entity.id
_entity.type
_entity.pdbx_description
1 polymer ?
#
loop_
_entity_poly.entity_id
_entity_poly.type
_entity_poly.pdbx_seq_one_letter_code
_entity_poly.pdbx_strand_id
1 'polypeptide(L)'
;MTYVTENRESIQKLFYSARGGSIKMINKLHLAMIELYRGDAKRIQHFCKVHSYAKLIAETENVDKKCLFTIEAAALTHDIGIHFCEEKYGNCNGKLQEKEGPAIAKKLLEKLGFD
;
A
#
# COMPACT_ATOMS: atom_id res chain seq x y z
N MET A 1 10.61 8.41 12.47
CA MET A 1 11.40 8.44 12.32
C MET A 1 11.89 8.85 11.23
N THR A 2 12.17 9.17 10.86
CA THR A 2 12.49 9.68 9.85
C THR A 2 13.74 9.64 9.60
N TYR A 3 14.31 9.14 9.43
CA TYR A 3 15.53 9.08 9.28
C TYR A 3 15.96 9.91 8.31
N VAL A 4 15.48 10.75 8.20
CA VAL A 4 15.89 11.46 7.21
C VAL A 4 16.86 12.28 7.60
N THR A 5 17.73 12.61 7.30
CA THR A 5 18.66 13.31 7.72
C THR A 5 19.06 14.23 6.82
N GLU A 6 19.75 14.85 6.92
CA GLU A 6 20.09 15.80 6.15
C GLU A 6 21.02 15.65 5.16
N ASN A 7 21.96 15.25 5.36
CA ASN A 7 22.90 15.20 4.43
C ASN A 7 22.43 14.44 3.49
N ARG A 8 21.61 13.92 3.84
CA ARG A 8 21.21 13.10 3.06
C ARG A 8 20.66 13.85 2.01
N GLU A 9 20.76 14.97 1.94
CA GLU A 9 20.26 15.71 0.95
C GLU A 9 20.54 15.17 -0.35
N SER A 10 21.74 15.07 -0.68
CA SER A 10 22.03 14.64 -1.99
C SER A 10 21.74 13.21 -1.94
N ILE A 11 22.25 12.59 -1.03
CA ILE A 11 22.10 11.22 -0.93
C ILE A 11 20.73 11.05 -0.65
N GLN A 12 20.21 11.86 0.08
CA GLN A 12 18.97 11.68 0.42
C GLN A 12 18.09 11.87 -0.68
N LYS A 13 18.47 12.66 -1.53
CA LYS A 13 17.68 12.87 -2.60
C LYS A 13 17.56 11.61 -3.24
N LEU A 14 18.61 11.03 -3.45
CA LEU A 14 18.62 9.80 -4.10
C LEU A 14 18.01 8.88 -3.16
N PHE A 15 18.47 8.88 -2.03
CA PHE A 15 18.06 8.03 -1.09
C PHE A 15 16.69 8.23 -0.67
N TYR A 16 16.25 9.35 -0.70
CA TYR A 16 15.03 9.65 -0.34
C TYR A 16 14.08 9.15 -1.32
N SER A 17 14.39 9.23 -2.50
CA SER A 17 13.52 8.76 -3.48
C SER A 17 13.54 7.27 -3.38
N ALA A 18 14.65 6.71 -3.08
CA ALA A 18 14.76 5.30 -3.02
C ALA A 18 14.31 4.74 -1.71
N ARG A 19 14.42 5.49 -0.67
CA ARG A 19 14.08 5.02 0.57
C ARG A 19 13.19 5.90 1.30
N GLY A 20 13.61 7.06 1.58
CA GLY A 20 12.82 8.02 2.29
C GLY A 20 11.55 8.26 1.49
N GLY A 21 11.69 8.35 0.17
CA GLY A 21 10.57 8.57 -0.70
C GLY A 21 9.61 7.40 -0.69
N SER A 22 10.16 6.18 -0.63
CA SER A 22 9.36 4.98 -0.60
C SER A 22 8.54 4.89 0.68
N ILE A 23 9.14 5.22 1.80
CA ILE A 23 8.43 5.17 3.07
C ILE A 23 7.30 6.17 3.05
N LYS A 24 7.54 7.36 2.49
CA LYS A 24 6.52 8.38 2.44
C LYS A 24 5.41 7.93 1.53
N MET A 25 5.74 7.29 0.41
CA MET A 25 4.74 6.84 -0.53
C MET A 25 3.88 5.74 0.08
N ILE A 26 4.48 4.82 0.82
CA ILE A 26 3.73 3.76 1.48
C ILE A 26 2.79 4.35 2.53
N ASN A 27 3.26 5.33 3.30
CA ASN A 27 2.40 5.94 4.29
C ASN A 27 1.24 6.69 3.64
N LYS A 28 1.49 7.30 2.50
CA LYS A 28 0.48 8.03 1.77
C LYS A 28 -0.57 7.04 1.28
N LEU A 29 -0.14 5.88 0.79
CA LEU A 29 -1.05 4.85 0.33
C LEU A 29 -1.86 4.31 1.52
N HIS A 30 -1.21 4.10 2.64
CA HIS A 30 -1.86 3.57 3.84
C HIS A 30 -2.99 4.52 4.28
N LEU A 31 -2.68 5.81 4.32
CA LEU A 31 -3.68 6.80 4.72
C LEU A 31 -4.83 6.86 3.70
N ALA A 32 -4.50 6.73 2.42
CA ALA A 32 -5.52 6.75 1.37
C ALA A 32 -6.45 5.54 1.49
N MET A 33 -5.89 4.38 1.85
CA MET A 33 -6.70 3.18 2.02
C MET A 33 -7.60 3.30 3.25
N ILE A 34 -7.10 3.91 4.33
CA ILE A 34 -7.91 4.13 5.52
C ILE A 34 -9.07 5.06 5.17
N GLU A 35 -8.80 6.09 4.39
CA GLU A 35 -9.82 7.03 4.00
C GLU A 35 -10.85 6.35 3.09
N LEU A 36 -10.41 5.53 2.17
CA LEU A 36 -11.28 4.83 1.24
C LEU A 36 -12.23 3.90 2.00
N TYR A 37 -11.74 3.30 3.08
CA TYR A 37 -12.55 2.39 3.87
C TYR A 37 -13.14 3.01 5.12
N ARG A 38 -13.21 4.33 5.15
CA ARG A 38 -13.76 5.04 6.29
C ARG A 38 -15.13 4.46 6.67
N GLY A 39 -15.32 4.15 7.89
CA GLY A 39 -16.57 3.58 8.37
C GLY A 39 -16.55 2.05 8.43
N ASP A 40 -15.51 1.41 7.87
CA ASP A 40 -15.44 -0.03 7.84
C ASP A 40 -14.24 -0.47 8.70
N ALA A 41 -14.34 -0.29 9.99
CA ALA A 41 -13.25 -0.55 10.92
C ALA A 41 -12.68 -1.95 10.82
N LYS A 42 -13.50 -2.92 10.58
CA LYS A 42 -13.07 -4.29 10.49
C LYS A 42 -12.11 -4.50 9.34
N ARG A 43 -12.43 -3.95 8.19
CA ARG A 43 -11.57 -4.14 7.03
C ARG A 43 -10.33 -3.27 7.10
N ILE A 44 -10.42 -2.12 7.74
CA ILE A 44 -9.25 -1.29 7.97
C ILE A 44 -8.27 -2.06 8.85
N GLN A 45 -8.76 -2.69 9.92
CA GLN A 45 -7.91 -3.46 10.80
C GLN A 45 -7.29 -4.62 10.06
N HIS A 46 -8.06 -5.26 9.17
CA HIS A 46 -7.57 -6.39 8.40
C HIS A 46 -6.37 -6.00 7.51
N PHE A 47 -6.53 -4.97 6.69
CA PHE A 47 -5.43 -4.64 5.78
C PHE A 47 -4.23 -4.03 6.54
N CYS A 48 -4.46 -3.40 7.66
CA CYS A 48 -3.35 -2.90 8.48
C CYS A 48 -2.57 -4.08 9.06
N LYS A 49 -3.25 -5.14 9.46
CA LYS A 49 -2.60 -6.32 9.98
C LYS A 49 -1.85 -7.03 8.88
N VAL A 50 -2.47 -7.21 7.73
CA VAL A 50 -1.85 -7.89 6.61
C VAL A 50 -0.57 -7.14 6.23
N HIS A 51 -0.64 -5.81 6.17
CA HIS A 51 0.52 -4.97 5.84
C HIS A 51 1.63 -5.16 6.89
N SER A 52 1.26 -5.13 8.14
CA SER A 52 2.22 -5.25 9.22
C SER A 52 2.95 -6.59 9.17
N TYR A 53 2.22 -7.68 8.98
CA TYR A 53 2.83 -9.00 8.91
C TYR A 53 3.65 -9.17 7.62
N ALA A 54 3.15 -8.69 6.49
CA ALA A 54 3.87 -8.80 5.23
C ALA A 54 5.21 -8.07 5.32
N LYS A 55 5.20 -6.89 5.93
CA LYS A 55 6.41 -6.10 6.09
C LYS A 55 7.39 -6.83 7.01
N LEU A 56 6.90 -7.37 8.11
CA LEU A 56 7.73 -8.07 9.07
C LEU A 56 8.39 -9.29 8.41
N ILE A 57 7.63 -10.08 7.69
CA ILE A 57 8.15 -11.26 7.03
C ILE A 57 9.19 -10.87 5.99
N ALA A 58 8.88 -9.87 5.19
CA ALA A 58 9.78 -9.43 4.13
C ALA A 58 11.10 -8.92 4.71
N GLU A 59 11.03 -8.18 5.80
CA GLU A 59 12.23 -7.65 6.44
C GLU A 59 13.05 -8.78 7.04
N THR A 60 12.37 -9.78 7.61
CA THR A 60 13.04 -10.92 8.20
C THR A 60 13.75 -11.75 7.11
N GLU A 61 13.18 -11.80 5.92
CA GLU A 61 13.75 -12.55 4.82
C GLU A 61 14.80 -11.73 4.07
N ASN A 62 15.05 -10.52 4.51
CA ASN A 62 16.04 -9.64 3.92
C ASN A 62 15.84 -9.35 2.42
N VAL A 63 14.60 -9.14 2.00
CA VAL A 63 14.34 -8.78 0.62
C VAL A 63 14.90 -7.39 0.38
N ASP A 64 15.19 -7.05 -0.88
CA ASP A 64 15.72 -5.72 -1.16
C ASP A 64 14.62 -4.67 -1.03
N LYS A 65 15.01 -3.41 -1.00
CA LYS A 65 14.08 -2.32 -0.80
C LYS A 65 12.99 -2.20 -1.83
N LYS A 66 13.30 -2.51 -3.06
CA LYS A 66 12.32 -2.41 -4.12
C LYS A 66 11.28 -3.50 -3.91
N CYS A 67 11.72 -4.69 -3.53
CA CYS A 67 10.81 -5.80 -3.28
C CYS A 67 9.95 -5.50 -2.07
N LEU A 68 10.54 -4.93 -1.02
CA LEU A 68 9.80 -4.58 0.17
C LEU A 68 8.72 -3.56 -0.16
N PHE A 69 9.06 -2.56 -0.96
CA PHE A 69 8.11 -1.52 -1.37
C PHE A 69 6.92 -2.16 -2.08
N THR A 70 7.19 -3.08 -3.00
CA THR A 70 6.16 -3.76 -3.75
C THR A 70 5.27 -4.61 -2.84
N ILE A 71 5.88 -5.32 -1.90
CA ILE A 71 5.15 -6.16 -0.97
C ILE A 71 4.24 -5.31 -0.09
N GLU A 72 4.74 -4.19 0.40
CA GLU A 72 3.95 -3.32 1.25
C GLU A 72 2.77 -2.74 0.48
N ALA A 73 3.01 -2.28 -0.74
CA ALA A 73 1.94 -1.69 -1.55
C ALA A 73 0.89 -2.74 -1.89
N ALA A 74 1.33 -3.95 -2.21
CA ALA A 74 0.42 -5.04 -2.54
C ALA A 74 -0.43 -5.43 -1.33
N ALA A 75 0.20 -5.49 -0.16
CA ALA A 75 -0.51 -5.85 1.07
C ALA A 75 -1.60 -4.84 1.39
N LEU A 76 -1.30 -3.55 1.20
CA LEU A 76 -2.28 -2.52 1.50
C LEU A 76 -3.45 -2.50 0.52
N THR A 77 -3.21 -2.89 -0.73
CA THR A 77 -4.24 -2.77 -1.76
C THR A 77 -4.88 -4.09 -2.14
N HIS A 78 -4.49 -5.20 -1.50
CA HIS A 78 -4.94 -6.52 -1.95
C HIS A 78 -6.47 -6.68 -1.96
N ASP A 79 -7.18 -6.01 -1.08
CA ASP A 79 -8.63 -6.11 -1.04
C ASP A 79 -9.32 -4.82 -1.47
N ILE A 80 -8.64 -4.00 -2.26
CA ILE A 80 -9.18 -2.69 -2.64
C ILE A 80 -10.51 -2.76 -3.36
N GLY A 81 -10.82 -3.86 -3.97
CA GLY A 81 -12.06 -3.99 -4.73
C GLY A 81 -13.30 -4.36 -3.94
N ILE A 82 -13.16 -4.64 -2.66
CA ILE A 82 -14.30 -5.06 -1.84
C ILE A 82 -15.52 -4.17 -1.91
N HIS A 83 -15.40 -2.91 -1.60
CA HIS A 83 -16.56 -2.02 -1.57
C HIS A 83 -17.14 -1.84 -2.98
N PHE A 84 -16.28 -1.77 -3.96
CA PHE A 84 -16.72 -1.60 -5.34
C PHE A 84 -17.52 -2.83 -5.77
N CYS A 85 -17.04 -4.00 -5.44
CA CYS A 85 -17.71 -5.23 -5.81
C CYS A 85 -19.04 -5.39 -5.07
N GLU A 86 -19.07 -4.99 -3.81
CA GLU A 86 -20.29 -5.08 -3.03
C GLU A 86 -21.34 -4.16 -3.64
N GLU A 87 -20.91 -2.97 -4.03
CA GLU A 87 -21.85 -2.02 -4.60
C GLU A 87 -22.31 -2.41 -5.98
N LYS A 88 -21.43 -2.89 -6.82
CA LYS A 88 -21.78 -3.23 -8.18
C LYS A 88 -22.46 -4.59 -8.32
N TYR A 89 -22.01 -5.58 -7.57
CA TYR A 89 -22.50 -6.94 -7.72
C TYR A 89 -23.26 -7.50 -6.52
N GLY A 90 -23.28 -6.79 -5.44
CA GLY A 90 -23.94 -7.26 -4.21
C GLY A 90 -23.09 -8.23 -3.40
N ASN A 91 -21.87 -8.53 -3.85
CA ASN A 91 -20.99 -9.37 -3.06
C ASN A 91 -19.53 -9.10 -3.42
N CYS A 92 -18.62 -9.59 -2.60
CA CYS A 92 -17.21 -9.32 -2.80
C CYS A 92 -16.40 -10.60 -2.88
N ASN A 93 -16.89 -11.59 -3.65
CA ASN A 93 -16.15 -12.85 -3.74
C ASN A 93 -14.81 -12.66 -4.46
N GLY A 94 -13.93 -13.65 -4.28
CA GLY A 94 -12.57 -13.56 -4.81
C GLY A 94 -12.49 -13.33 -6.31
N LYS A 95 -13.36 -13.96 -7.07
CA LYS A 95 -13.33 -13.80 -8.50
C LYS A 95 -13.66 -12.40 -8.94
N LEU A 96 -14.63 -11.77 -8.32
CA LEU A 96 -15.01 -10.43 -8.67
C LEU A 96 -13.91 -9.46 -8.29
N GLN A 97 -13.24 -9.71 -7.16
CA GLN A 97 -12.14 -8.88 -6.74
C GLN A 97 -10.95 -9.02 -7.69
N GLU A 98 -10.71 -10.21 -8.20
CA GLU A 98 -9.64 -10.46 -9.14
C GLU A 98 -9.92 -9.69 -10.44
N LYS A 99 -11.18 -9.59 -10.78
CA LYS A 99 -11.57 -8.93 -12.00
C LYS A 99 -11.49 -7.41 -11.85
N GLU A 100 -12.03 -6.88 -10.78
CA GLU A 100 -12.15 -5.43 -10.61
C GLU A 100 -11.01 -4.75 -9.85
N GLY A 101 -10.39 -5.50 -8.94
CA GLY A 101 -9.36 -4.94 -8.08
C GLY A 101 -8.19 -4.27 -8.76
N PRO A 102 -7.56 -4.94 -9.73
CA PRO A 102 -6.37 -4.38 -10.37
C PRO A 102 -6.57 -3.00 -10.98
N ALA A 103 -7.72 -2.76 -11.63
CA ALA A 103 -7.98 -1.47 -12.25
C ALA A 103 -8.17 -0.39 -11.18
N ILE A 104 -8.84 -0.75 -10.08
CA ILE A 104 -9.09 0.19 -9.01
C ILE A 104 -7.77 0.54 -8.33
N ALA A 105 -6.94 -0.48 -8.09
CA ALA A 105 -5.64 -0.28 -7.47
C ALA A 105 -4.77 0.61 -8.35
N LYS A 106 -4.75 0.35 -9.65
CA LYS A 106 -3.95 1.11 -10.58
C LYS A 106 -4.34 2.58 -10.55
N LYS A 107 -5.61 2.86 -10.55
CA LYS A 107 -6.10 4.21 -10.53
C LYS A 107 -5.68 4.93 -9.26
N LEU A 108 -5.82 4.28 -8.12
CA LEU A 108 -5.44 4.89 -6.86
C LEU A 108 -3.94 5.15 -6.83
N LEU A 109 -3.16 4.17 -7.24
CA LEU A 109 -1.71 4.29 -7.20
C LEU A 109 -1.23 5.42 -8.11
N GLU A 110 -1.81 5.52 -9.29
CA GLU A 110 -1.44 6.57 -10.22
C GLU A 110 -1.81 7.94 -9.64
N LYS A 111 -2.96 8.02 -9.02
CA LYS A 111 -3.42 9.26 -8.43
C LYS A 111 -2.49 9.72 -7.32
N LEU A 112 -1.89 8.77 -6.61
CA LEU A 112 -0.99 9.09 -5.52
C LEU A 112 0.46 9.31 -5.98
N GLY A 113 0.72 9.09 -7.25
CA GLY A 113 2.07 9.30 -7.77
C GLY A 113 2.96 8.08 -7.85
N PHE A 114 2.39 6.89 -7.75
CA PHE A 114 3.18 5.69 -7.88
C PHE A 114 3.39 5.42 -9.36
N ASP A 115 4.48 4.75 -9.68
CA ASP A 115 4.76 4.40 -11.07
C ASP A 115 4.02 3.19 -11.55
#